data_b89193124a1d0f475f63207960fc4b7e
#
_entry.id   b89193124a1d0f475f63207960fc4b7e
#
_cell.length_a   1.000
_cell.length_b   1.000
_cell.length_c   1.000
_cell.angle_alpha   90.00
_cell.angle_beta   90.00
_cell.angle_gamma   90.00
#
_symmetry.space_group_name_H-M   'P 1'
#
loop_
_entity.id
_entity.type
_entity.pdbx_description
1 polymer ?
#
loop_
_entity_poly.entity_id
_entity_poly.type
_entity_poly.pdbx_seq_one_letter_code
_entity_poly.pdbx_strand_id
1 'polypeptide(L)' 'MIIGTWWSDSNIELVKINGKIYALDGWNGEKYLHCWECIDRFTAADDNAEYEIRPIYDSSDEIIDFEVI' A
#
# COMPACT_ATOMS: atom_id res chain seq x y z
N MET A 1 -2.30 4.14 -10.82
CA MET A 1 -3.70 3.69 -10.64
C MET A 1 -3.96 3.41 -9.17
N ILE A 2 -5.00 4.03 -8.64
CA ILE A 2 -5.40 3.81 -7.25
C ILE A 2 -6.02 2.42 -7.13
N ILE A 3 -5.50 1.59 -6.22
CA ILE A 3 -6.05 0.25 -6.00
C ILE A 3 -6.95 0.19 -4.77
N GLY A 4 -6.84 1.17 -3.88
CA GLY A 4 -7.67 1.23 -2.69
C GLY A 4 -7.08 2.17 -1.65
N THR A 5 -7.52 1.98 -0.41
CA THR A 5 -7.06 2.77 0.73
C THR A 5 -6.71 1.84 1.89
N TRP A 6 -5.84 2.31 2.78
CA TRP A 6 -5.55 1.55 4.00
C TRP A 6 -6.84 1.41 4.83
N TRP A 7 -7.12 0.21 5.31
CA TRP A 7 -8.35 -0.07 6.05
C TRP A 7 -8.46 0.76 7.32
N SER A 8 -7.35 1.10 7.95
CA SER A 8 -7.31 1.83 9.22
C SER A 8 -7.35 3.35 9.03
N ASP A 9 -6.98 3.85 7.85
CA ASP A 9 -6.99 5.27 7.55
C ASP A 9 -7.21 5.47 6.04
N SER A 10 -8.43 5.87 5.70
CA SER A 10 -8.83 6.07 4.30
C SER A 10 -8.14 7.27 3.63
N ASN A 11 -7.40 8.09 4.38
CA ASN A 11 -6.59 9.15 3.79
C ASN A 11 -5.30 8.62 3.17
N ILE A 12 -4.92 7.39 3.50
CA ILE A 12 -3.75 6.75 2.91
C ILE A 12 -4.19 5.89 1.75
N GLU A 13 -3.92 6.36 0.53
CA GLU A 13 -4.25 5.65 -0.69
C GLU A 13 -3.12 4.72 -1.08
N LEU A 14 -3.48 3.56 -1.61
CA LEU A 14 -2.52 2.63 -2.20
C LEU A 14 -2.63 2.72 -3.71
N VAL A 15 -1.49 2.97 -4.36
CA VAL A 15 -1.43 3.14 -5.80
C VAL A 15 -0.43 2.17 -6.40
N LYS A 16 -0.70 1.76 -7.63
CA LYS A 16 0.21 0.89 -8.39
C LYS A 16 0.86 1.70 -9.49
N ILE A 17 2.20 1.75 -9.47
CA ILE A 17 3.00 2.47 -10.45
C ILE A 17 4.09 1.53 -10.94
N ASN A 18 4.11 1.26 -12.24
CA ASN A 18 5.10 0.36 -12.86
C ASN A 18 5.20 -1.01 -12.16
N GLY A 19 4.04 -1.55 -11.78
CA GLY A 19 3.97 -2.86 -11.15
C GLY A 19 4.24 -2.88 -9.66
N LYS A 20 4.57 -1.74 -9.05
CA LYS A 20 4.84 -1.64 -7.61
C LYS A 20 3.74 -0.87 -6.91
N ILE A 21 3.44 -1.29 -5.69
CA ILE A 21 2.43 -0.64 -4.86
C ILE A 21 3.11 0.34 -3.93
N TYR A 22 2.56 1.57 -3.87
CA TYR A 22 3.02 2.63 -2.99
C TYR A 22 1.89 3.09 -2.10
N ALA A 23 2.22 3.43 -0.86
CA ALA A 23 1.30 4.14 0.02
C ALA A 23 1.50 5.64 -0.15
N LEU A 24 0.41 6.37 -0.37
CA LEU A 24 0.42 7.82 -0.50
C LEU A 24 -0.35 8.41 0.66
N ASP A 25 0.24 9.42 1.30
CA ASP A 25 -0.45 10.22 2.28
C ASP A 25 -1.37 11.21 1.56
N GLY A 26 -2.66 11.16 1.86
CA GLY A 26 -3.63 12.06 1.26
C GLY A 26 -3.43 13.53 1.62
N TRP A 27 -2.62 13.83 2.66
CA TRP A 27 -2.35 15.20 3.07
C TRP A 27 -1.39 15.93 2.15
N ASN A 28 -0.34 15.27 1.68
CA ASN A 28 0.71 15.91 0.89
C ASN A 28 1.08 15.15 -0.38
N GLY A 29 0.48 13.99 -0.61
CA GLY A 29 0.73 13.19 -1.80
C GLY A 29 2.08 12.52 -1.87
N GLU A 30 2.86 12.53 -0.78
CA GLU A 30 4.16 11.89 -0.74
C GLU A 30 4.05 10.37 -0.62
N LYS A 31 5.03 9.68 -1.17
CA LYS A 31 5.12 8.23 -1.08
C LYS A 31 5.80 7.81 0.21
N TYR A 32 5.17 6.94 0.97
CA TYR A 32 5.71 6.45 2.23
C TYR A 32 6.05 4.98 2.15
N LEU A 33 7.14 4.65 1.49
CA LEU A 33 7.58 3.25 1.41
C LEU A 33 7.92 2.68 2.79
N HIS A 34 8.44 3.52 3.68
CA HIS A 34 8.82 3.11 5.03
C HIS A 34 7.63 2.80 5.94
N CYS A 35 6.44 3.24 5.58
CA CYS A 35 5.24 2.97 6.37
C CYS A 35 4.58 1.64 6.02
N TRP A 36 5.14 0.88 5.07
CA TRP A 36 4.53 -0.35 4.58
C TRP A 36 4.41 -1.43 5.64
N GLU A 37 5.31 -1.45 6.61
CA GLU A 37 5.21 -2.41 7.71
C GLU A 37 3.95 -2.22 8.54
N CYS A 38 3.40 -1.02 8.53
CA CYS A 38 2.19 -0.68 9.26
C CYS A 38 0.93 -1.02 8.46
N ILE A 39 1.05 -1.23 7.16
CA ILE A 39 -0.08 -1.46 6.27
C ILE A 39 -0.17 -2.96 5.99
N ASP A 40 -1.09 -3.61 6.69
CA ASP A 40 -1.28 -5.05 6.62
C ASP A 40 -2.49 -5.44 5.75
N ARG A 41 -3.39 -4.50 5.46
CA ARG A 41 -4.54 -4.74 4.60
C ARG A 41 -5.06 -3.43 4.01
N PHE A 42 -5.81 -3.55 2.92
CA PHE A 42 -6.40 -2.39 2.26
C PHE A 42 -7.83 -2.70 1.82
N THR A 43 -8.62 -1.64 1.67
CA THR A 43 -9.95 -1.71 1.08
C THR A 43 -9.83 -1.40 -0.40
N ALA A 44 -10.19 -2.35 -1.24
CA ALA A 44 -10.06 -2.20 -2.69
C ALA A 44 -11.03 -1.16 -3.24
N ALA A 45 -10.57 -0.38 -4.20
CA ALA A 45 -11.37 0.70 -4.78
C ALA A 45 -12.51 0.19 -5.67
N ASP A 46 -12.35 -0.99 -6.26
CA ASP A 46 -13.32 -1.52 -7.23
C ASP A 46 -14.47 -2.29 -6.58
N ASP A 47 -14.24 -3.03 -5.50
CA ASP A 47 -15.26 -3.89 -4.89
C ASP A 47 -15.49 -3.61 -3.40
N ASN A 48 -14.76 -2.66 -2.82
CA ASN A 48 -14.78 -2.33 -1.39
C ASN A 48 -14.47 -3.52 -0.47
N ALA A 49 -13.87 -4.58 -0.99
CA ALA A 49 -13.46 -5.72 -0.20
C ALA A 49 -12.12 -5.43 0.47
N GLU A 50 -11.91 -6.02 1.63
CA GLU A 50 -10.64 -5.95 2.33
C GLU A 50 -9.73 -7.09 1.89
N TYR A 51 -8.47 -6.75 1.58
CA TYR A 51 -7.44 -7.72 1.22
C TYR A 51 -6.25 -7.57 2.14
N GLU A 52 -5.72 -8.69 2.60
CA GLU A 52 -4.47 -8.68 3.34
C GLU A 52 -3.30 -8.51 2.38
N ILE A 53 -2.32 -7.72 2.80
CA ILE A 53 -1.09 -7.53 2.04
C ILE A 53 0.10 -7.71 2.97
N ARG A 54 1.23 -8.05 2.40
CA ARG A 54 2.48 -8.15 3.14
C ARG A 54 3.62 -7.53 2.34
N PRO A 55 4.60 -6.94 3.02
CA PRO A 55 5.73 -6.35 2.33
C PRO A 55 6.65 -7.41 1.73
N ILE A 56 7.32 -7.04 0.65
CA ILE A 56 8.38 -7.82 0.04
C ILE A 56 9.68 -7.09 0.31
N TYR A 57 10.65 -7.81 0.88
CA TYR A 57 11.95 -7.25 1.23
C TYR A 57 13.00 -7.67 0.23
N ASP A 58 14.00 -6.82 0.03
CA ASP A 58 15.19 -7.16 -0.74
C ASP A 58 16.25 -7.82 0.17
N SER A 59 17.44 -8.05 -0.37
CA SER A 59 18.53 -8.67 0.37
C SER A 59 19.09 -7.79 1.50
N SER A 60 18.74 -6.50 1.49
CA SER A 60 19.15 -5.52 2.51
C SER A 60 18.06 -5.26 3.54
N ASP A 61 16.98 -6.08 3.55
CA ASP A 61 15.82 -5.93 4.41
C ASP A 61 15.06 -4.62 4.20
N GLU A 62 15.15 -4.03 3.01
CA GLU A 62 14.36 -2.87 2.64
C GLU A 62 13.11 -3.30 1.89
N ILE A 63 11.99 -2.63 2.16
CA ILE A 63 10.73 -2.91 1.51
C ILE A 63 10.78 -2.38 0.08
N ILE A 64 10.55 -3.27 -0.88
CA ILE A 64 10.59 -2.91 -2.30
C ILE A 64 9.22 -3.02 -2.97
N ASP A 65 8.30 -3.78 -2.39
CA ASP A 65 6.98 -3.97 -2.96
C ASP A 65 6.04 -4.58 -1.91
N PHE A 66 4.77 -4.71 -2.27
CA PHE A 66 3.75 -5.47 -1.52
C PHE A 66 3.23 -6.60 -2.38
N GLU A 67 2.79 -7.66 -1.72
CA GLU A 67 1.97 -8.68 -2.38
C GLU A 67 0.63 -8.83 -1.67
N VAL A 68 -0.39 -9.13 -2.44
CA VAL A 68 -1.73 -9.46 -1.91
C VAL A 68 -1.74 -10.94 -1.57
N ILE A 69 -2.15 -11.24 -0.35
CA ILE A 69 -2.20 -12.61 0.13
C ILE A 69 -3.48 -13.31 -0.35
#